data_d7abd487751d513679502de138af96a1
#
_entry.id   d7abd487751d513679502de138af96a1
#
_cell.length_a   1.000
_cell.length_b   1.000
_cell.length_c   1.000
_cell.angle_alpha   90.00
_cell.angle_beta   90.00
_cell.angle_gamma   90.00
#
_symmetry.space_group_name_H-M   'P 1'
#
loop_
_entity.id
_entity.type
_entity.pdbx_description
1 polymer ?
#
loop_
_entity_poly.entity_id
_entity_poly.type
_entity_poly.pdbx_seq_one_letter_code
_entity_poly.pdbx_strand_id
1 'polypeptide(L)'
;GSRRKGHLKAQVVVENGKVADAHLTGGMFRGFEQILKGRDPRDSTQIVQRICGVCPTSHAMASALAQESAFNIKVTGNGRITRNLILGANYLQSHILHFYHLAALDFVAGPDTAPFVPRFAQPDLLLPPEANKVGVDQYLEALEVRRIAHEMVALFGGRMPHVQGIVPGGATEMPTKEALLEYAARFKKVRQFIVEKYLPITYIVGSVYKDLFEQGQGVHGCSCFGVFPMTDDGKTHLLKAGIFLNGRDVEFDPKKITEDLKYAWYDDATTGKGAAGAETNPNLDKKDAYSFVKAPRYDGEVIEVGPAARMWVANAPLSEVGVKMLKEKFGIEARTIRDLGWDKVFSIMGRHVARAEEALLIANAVEGWLKEVKPDGETFTPFEIPQSAEGYGCTEAPRGSLVHYIRVKDHVPRSEERRVGKECRS
;
A
#
# COMPACT_ATOMS: atom_id res chain seq x y z
N GLY A 1 -5.24 -7.01 18.47
CA GLY A 1 -5.53 -5.59 18.43
C GLY A 1 -5.13 -5.01 17.07
N SER A 2 -5.96 -4.13 16.51
CA SER A 2 -5.68 -3.51 15.22
C SER A 2 -4.49 -2.55 15.32
N ARG A 3 -3.50 -2.75 14.46
CA ARG A 3 -2.27 -1.92 14.41
C ARG A 3 -2.40 -0.80 13.38
N ARG A 4 -3.53 -0.10 13.41
CA ARG A 4 -3.79 1.06 12.55
C ARG A 4 -3.23 2.34 13.15
N LYS A 5 -2.91 3.29 12.28
CA LYS A 5 -2.64 4.66 12.68
C LYS A 5 -3.94 5.39 12.94
N GLY A 6 -4.21 5.69 14.20
CA GLY A 6 -5.42 6.32 14.68
C GLY A 6 -6.26 5.38 15.56
N HIS A 7 -7.32 5.93 16.14
CA HIS A 7 -8.20 5.16 17.01
C HIS A 7 -9.05 4.20 16.17
N LEU A 8 -8.83 2.90 16.36
CA LEU A 8 -9.69 1.85 15.86
C LEU A 8 -10.26 1.07 17.05
N LYS A 9 -11.55 1.03 17.15
CA LYS A 9 -12.28 0.22 18.13
C LYS A 9 -12.83 -1.02 17.44
N ALA A 10 -12.51 -2.21 17.94
CA ALA A 10 -13.18 -3.44 17.58
C ALA A 10 -14.21 -3.77 18.68
N GLN A 11 -15.45 -3.94 18.30
CA GLN A 11 -16.55 -4.33 19.15
C GLN A 11 -17.06 -5.68 18.66
N VAL A 12 -17.05 -6.68 19.53
CA VAL A 12 -17.36 -8.06 19.17
C VAL A 12 -18.48 -8.55 20.08
N VAL A 13 -19.48 -9.15 19.48
CA VAL A 13 -20.55 -9.87 20.18
C VAL A 13 -20.24 -11.36 20.13
N VAL A 14 -20.17 -12.00 21.30
CA VAL A 14 -19.87 -13.43 21.41
C VAL A 14 -21.10 -14.16 21.97
N GLU A 15 -21.61 -15.13 21.24
CA GLU A 15 -22.71 -16.01 21.62
C GLU A 15 -22.28 -17.47 21.53
N ASN A 16 -22.49 -18.23 22.59
CA ASN A 16 -22.11 -19.66 22.66
C ASN A 16 -20.64 -19.93 22.30
N GLY A 17 -19.71 -19.04 22.68
CA GLY A 17 -18.28 -19.18 22.41
C GLY A 17 -17.87 -18.86 20.96
N LYS A 18 -18.78 -18.35 20.14
CA LYS A 18 -18.53 -17.93 18.76
C LYS A 18 -18.82 -16.45 18.57
N VAL A 19 -18.09 -15.80 17.68
CA VAL A 19 -18.36 -14.44 17.27
C VAL A 19 -19.66 -14.41 16.47
N ALA A 20 -20.71 -13.77 17.02
CA ALA A 20 -21.99 -13.59 16.36
C ALA A 20 -22.02 -12.33 15.51
N ASP A 21 -21.35 -11.25 15.98
CA ASP A 21 -21.28 -9.99 15.26
C ASP A 21 -20.00 -9.22 15.61
N ALA A 22 -19.53 -8.36 14.69
CA ALA A 22 -18.34 -7.56 14.89
C ALA A 22 -18.41 -6.22 14.15
N HIS A 23 -18.12 -5.13 14.86
CA HIS A 23 -18.07 -3.77 14.32
C HIS A 23 -16.68 -3.16 14.48
N LEU A 24 -16.15 -2.58 13.41
CA LEU A 24 -14.88 -1.88 13.40
C LEU A 24 -15.11 -0.38 13.23
N THR A 25 -14.81 0.39 14.27
CA THR A 25 -15.00 1.85 14.29
C THR A 25 -13.70 2.57 14.05
N GLY A 26 -13.65 3.40 13.00
CA GLY A 26 -12.65 4.45 12.87
C GLY A 26 -13.18 5.75 13.44
N GLY A 27 -12.64 6.20 14.55
CA GLY A 27 -13.15 7.34 15.33
C GLY A 27 -12.63 8.72 14.87
N MET A 28 -11.89 8.83 13.78
CA MET A 28 -11.25 10.08 13.34
C MET A 28 -11.78 10.59 12.00
N PHE A 29 -12.18 11.87 11.99
CA PHE A 29 -12.44 12.65 10.80
C PHE A 29 -11.47 13.83 10.72
N ARG A 30 -10.80 14.01 9.57
CA ARG A 30 -9.81 15.08 9.37
C ARG A 30 -10.15 16.03 8.21
N GLY A 31 -11.18 15.72 7.42
CA GLY A 31 -11.78 16.61 6.41
C GLY A 31 -10.86 17.00 5.26
N PHE A 32 -10.00 16.11 4.75
CA PHE A 32 -9.06 16.44 3.67
C PHE A 32 -9.77 16.94 2.41
N GLU A 33 -10.90 16.33 2.06
CA GLU A 33 -11.71 16.76 0.91
C GLU A 33 -12.23 18.19 1.10
N GLN A 34 -12.59 18.57 2.31
CA GLN A 34 -13.05 19.93 2.62
C GLN A 34 -11.90 20.94 2.63
N ILE A 35 -10.73 20.53 3.13
CA ILE A 35 -9.53 21.37 3.15
C ILE A 35 -9.09 21.75 1.73
N LEU A 36 -9.29 20.86 0.75
CA LEU A 36 -8.84 21.06 -0.63
C LEU A 36 -9.78 21.94 -1.46
N LYS A 37 -11.03 22.12 -1.04
CA LYS A 37 -11.98 22.99 -1.79
C LYS A 37 -11.47 24.41 -1.86
N GLY A 38 -11.41 24.97 -3.09
CA GLY A 38 -11.00 26.36 -3.35
C GLY A 38 -9.48 26.62 -3.31
N ARG A 39 -8.64 25.58 -3.18
CA ARG A 39 -7.17 25.72 -3.22
C ARG A 39 -6.64 25.59 -4.64
N ASP A 40 -5.37 25.94 -4.84
CA ASP A 40 -4.65 25.61 -6.07
C ASP A 40 -4.59 24.08 -6.23
N PRO A 41 -4.93 23.52 -7.40
CA PRO A 41 -4.87 22.07 -7.63
C PRO A 41 -3.51 21.45 -7.30
N ARG A 42 -2.40 22.20 -7.52
CA ARG A 42 -1.03 21.74 -7.25
C ARG A 42 -0.78 21.49 -5.77
N ASP A 43 -1.47 22.21 -4.88
CA ASP A 43 -1.35 22.04 -3.43
C ASP A 43 -1.86 20.68 -2.96
N SER A 44 -2.78 20.07 -3.73
CA SER A 44 -3.39 18.79 -3.36
C SER A 44 -2.34 17.70 -3.18
N THR A 45 -1.33 17.63 -4.06
CA THR A 45 -0.25 16.66 -3.98
C THR A 45 0.52 16.74 -2.65
N GLN A 46 0.66 17.93 -2.10
CA GLN A 46 1.31 18.12 -0.80
C GLN A 46 0.36 17.85 0.38
N ILE A 47 -0.88 18.31 0.30
CA ILE A 47 -1.86 18.21 1.39
C ILE A 47 -2.27 16.76 1.64
N VAL A 48 -2.60 16.00 0.59
CA VAL A 48 -3.10 14.62 0.73
C VAL A 48 -2.09 13.64 1.31
N GLN A 49 -0.81 13.94 1.24
CA GLN A 49 0.22 13.11 1.87
C GLN A 49 0.02 13.01 3.39
N ARG A 50 -0.58 14.04 4.03
CA ARG A 50 -0.86 14.06 5.48
C ARG A 50 -1.97 13.07 5.88
N ILE A 51 -2.63 12.45 4.92
CA ILE A 51 -3.57 11.35 5.19
C ILE A 51 -2.84 10.18 5.86
N CYS A 52 -1.60 9.90 5.46
CA CYS A 52 -0.82 8.80 6.03
C CYS A 52 0.68 9.16 6.14
N GLY A 53 1.27 8.96 7.32
CA GLY A 53 2.71 9.21 7.52
C GLY A 53 3.62 8.03 7.15
N VAL A 54 3.08 6.84 6.83
CA VAL A 54 3.88 5.66 6.41
C VAL A 54 3.89 5.51 4.89
N CYS A 55 2.79 5.86 4.21
CA CYS A 55 2.65 5.78 2.75
C CYS A 55 2.29 7.13 2.11
N PRO A 56 2.87 8.25 2.56
CA PRO A 56 2.58 9.57 2.01
C PRO A 56 2.90 9.63 0.51
N THR A 57 3.96 8.95 0.10
CA THR A 57 4.41 8.84 -1.28
C THR A 57 3.34 8.33 -2.23
N SER A 58 2.54 7.33 -1.79
CA SER A 58 1.43 6.80 -2.61
C SER A 58 0.31 7.83 -2.76
N HIS A 59 0.04 8.65 -1.73
CA HIS A 59 -0.94 9.74 -1.83
C HIS A 59 -0.45 10.85 -2.77
N ALA A 60 0.85 11.20 -2.71
CA ALA A 60 1.44 12.12 -3.67
C ALA A 60 1.26 11.60 -5.10
N MET A 61 1.55 10.32 -5.31
CA MET A 61 1.43 9.67 -6.62
C MET A 61 0.00 9.67 -7.13
N ALA A 62 -0.98 9.27 -6.32
CA ALA A 62 -2.38 9.28 -6.72
C ALA A 62 -2.89 10.68 -7.07
N SER A 63 -2.48 11.70 -6.30
CA SER A 63 -2.85 13.08 -6.58
C SER A 63 -2.19 13.60 -7.86
N ALA A 64 -0.91 13.32 -8.07
CA ALA A 64 -0.22 13.68 -9.31
C ALA A 64 -0.88 13.02 -10.53
N LEU A 65 -1.18 11.72 -10.46
CA LEU A 65 -1.88 10.99 -11.53
C LEU A 65 -3.27 11.54 -11.81
N ALA A 66 -4.02 11.97 -10.77
CA ALA A 66 -5.34 12.58 -10.94
C ALA A 66 -5.25 13.89 -11.74
N GLN A 67 -4.27 14.73 -11.40
CA GLN A 67 -4.03 15.98 -12.12
C GLN A 67 -3.50 15.72 -13.53
N GLU A 68 -2.61 14.77 -13.74
CA GLU A 68 -2.11 14.39 -15.06
C GLU A 68 -3.22 13.89 -15.96
N SER A 69 -4.13 13.07 -15.42
CA SER A 69 -5.33 12.62 -16.12
C SER A 69 -6.25 13.80 -16.46
N ALA A 70 -6.47 14.70 -15.51
CA ALA A 70 -7.35 15.86 -15.70
C ALA A 70 -6.78 16.88 -16.69
N PHE A 71 -5.47 17.13 -16.66
CA PHE A 71 -4.80 18.18 -17.44
C PHE A 71 -4.12 17.63 -18.70
N ASN A 72 -4.28 16.33 -18.98
CA ASN A 72 -3.66 15.64 -20.11
C ASN A 72 -2.13 15.80 -20.17
N ILE A 73 -1.48 15.68 -19.02
CA ILE A 73 -0.03 15.83 -18.89
C ILE A 73 0.64 14.49 -19.21
N LYS A 74 1.68 14.51 -20.05
CA LYS A 74 2.55 13.36 -20.32
C LYS A 74 3.84 13.50 -19.53
N VAL A 75 4.11 12.53 -18.70
CA VAL A 75 5.34 12.49 -17.88
C VAL A 75 6.51 12.00 -18.74
N THR A 76 7.69 12.58 -18.55
CA THR A 76 8.92 12.12 -19.21
C THR A 76 9.32 10.72 -18.74
N GLY A 77 10.01 9.94 -19.57
CA GLY A 77 10.51 8.61 -19.18
C GLY A 77 11.37 8.66 -17.92
N ASN A 78 12.23 9.64 -17.82
CA ASN A 78 13.08 9.81 -16.64
C ASN A 78 12.28 10.23 -15.39
N GLY A 79 11.24 11.06 -15.56
CA GLY A 79 10.30 11.43 -14.48
C GLY A 79 9.54 10.22 -13.95
N ARG A 80 9.07 9.34 -14.85
CA ARG A 80 8.43 8.07 -14.51
C ARG A 80 9.36 7.19 -13.67
N ILE A 81 10.61 6.99 -14.13
CA ILE A 81 11.58 6.13 -13.45
C ILE A 81 11.96 6.73 -12.08
N THR A 82 12.20 8.02 -12.00
CA THR A 82 12.51 8.71 -10.74
C THR A 82 11.38 8.53 -9.72
N ARG A 83 10.13 8.67 -10.14
CA ARG A 83 8.96 8.37 -9.28
C ARG A 83 8.92 6.91 -8.85
N ASN A 84 9.22 5.97 -9.75
CA ASN A 84 9.29 4.55 -9.42
C ASN A 84 10.40 4.27 -8.38
N LEU A 85 11.55 4.91 -8.46
CA LEU A 85 12.61 4.81 -7.46
C LEU A 85 12.15 5.35 -6.08
N ILE A 86 11.51 6.51 -6.04
CA ILE A 86 10.94 7.09 -4.81
C ILE A 86 9.87 6.16 -4.21
N LEU A 87 8.92 5.73 -5.02
CA LEU A 87 7.80 4.90 -4.58
C LEU A 87 8.27 3.49 -4.22
N GLY A 88 9.20 2.91 -4.97
CA GLY A 88 9.80 1.60 -4.70
C GLY A 88 10.48 1.55 -3.33
N ALA A 89 11.34 2.53 -3.04
CA ALA A 89 11.97 2.64 -1.72
C ALA A 89 10.92 2.78 -0.59
N ASN A 90 9.83 3.52 -0.82
CA ASN A 90 8.72 3.60 0.13
C ASN A 90 8.00 2.26 0.32
N TYR A 91 7.83 1.45 -0.73
CA TYR A 91 7.26 0.11 -0.62
C TYR A 91 8.17 -0.82 0.18
N LEU A 92 9.46 -0.85 -0.12
CA LEU A 92 10.43 -1.71 0.59
C LEU A 92 10.44 -1.41 2.09
N GLN A 93 10.55 -0.12 2.49
CA GLN A 93 10.49 0.25 3.91
C GLN A 93 9.16 -0.15 4.55
N SER A 94 8.05 -0.02 3.81
CA SER A 94 6.71 -0.30 4.34
C SER A 94 6.45 -1.78 4.53
N HIS A 95 6.97 -2.65 3.66
CA HIS A 95 6.85 -4.09 3.80
C HIS A 95 7.71 -4.62 4.94
N ILE A 96 8.94 -4.12 5.08
CA ILE A 96 9.82 -4.43 6.22
C ILE A 96 9.17 -3.96 7.54
N LEU A 97 8.68 -2.70 7.58
CA LEU A 97 7.95 -2.18 8.75
C LEU A 97 6.77 -3.07 9.12
N HIS A 98 5.97 -3.47 8.13
CA HIS A 98 4.74 -4.24 8.39
C HIS A 98 5.05 -5.57 9.06
N PHE A 99 5.97 -6.34 8.49
CA PHE A 99 6.32 -7.63 9.05
C PHE A 99 6.98 -7.48 10.43
N TYR A 100 8.10 -6.75 10.52
CA TYR A 100 8.89 -6.72 11.76
C TYR A 100 8.24 -5.89 12.88
N HIS A 101 7.69 -4.71 12.58
CA HIS A 101 7.23 -3.78 13.61
C HIS A 101 5.72 -3.70 13.82
N LEU A 102 4.93 -4.36 12.96
CA LEU A 102 3.49 -4.44 13.12
C LEU A 102 2.96 -5.87 13.33
N ALA A 103 3.71 -6.91 12.92
CA ALA A 103 3.24 -8.28 12.98
C ALA A 103 4.16 -9.22 13.76
N ALA A 104 5.48 -9.04 13.71
CA ALA A 104 6.42 -10.03 14.26
C ALA A 104 6.21 -10.35 15.75
N LEU A 105 5.74 -9.38 16.55
CA LEU A 105 5.46 -9.61 17.97
C LEU A 105 4.24 -10.52 18.24
N ASP A 106 3.51 -10.92 17.21
CA ASP A 106 2.50 -11.97 17.31
C ASP A 106 3.15 -13.38 17.24
N PHE A 107 4.39 -13.47 16.79
CA PHE A 107 5.13 -14.71 16.53
C PHE A 107 6.42 -14.82 17.36
N VAL A 108 6.99 -13.69 17.73
CA VAL A 108 8.32 -13.56 18.35
C VAL A 108 8.19 -12.76 19.63
N ALA A 109 8.80 -13.18 20.71
CA ALA A 109 8.95 -12.37 21.91
C ALA A 109 9.78 -11.10 21.57
N GLY A 110 9.36 -9.96 22.09
CA GLY A 110 10.03 -8.68 21.83
C GLY A 110 11.48 -8.64 22.39
N PRO A 111 12.24 -7.59 22.01
CA PRO A 111 13.57 -7.38 22.58
C PRO A 111 13.52 -7.21 24.10
N ASP A 112 14.56 -7.67 24.79
CA ASP A 112 14.74 -7.58 26.24
C ASP A 112 15.88 -6.61 26.60
N THR A 113 15.89 -5.46 25.94
CA THR A 113 16.87 -4.39 26.13
C THR A 113 16.18 -3.03 26.07
N ALA A 114 16.74 -2.01 26.71
CA ALA A 114 16.21 -0.65 26.60
C ALA A 114 16.22 -0.18 25.12
N PRO A 115 15.18 0.54 24.67
CA PRO A 115 13.99 1.02 25.40
C PRO A 115 12.80 0.04 25.42
N PHE A 116 12.98 -1.22 25.05
CA PHE A 116 11.92 -2.22 24.86
C PHE A 116 11.55 -3.01 26.13
N VAL A 117 11.99 -2.55 27.27
CA VAL A 117 11.68 -3.18 28.57
C VAL A 117 10.51 -2.47 29.26
N PRO A 118 9.59 -3.20 29.94
CA PRO A 118 9.56 -4.66 30.06
C PRO A 118 9.30 -5.35 28.72
N ARG A 119 9.89 -6.53 28.56
CA ARG A 119 9.79 -7.34 27.35
C ARG A 119 8.32 -7.66 27.05
N PHE A 120 7.89 -7.38 25.80
CA PHE A 120 6.62 -7.86 25.30
C PHE A 120 6.75 -9.31 24.83
N ALA A 121 5.90 -10.20 25.33
CA ALA A 121 5.78 -11.56 24.84
C ALA A 121 4.32 -12.02 24.93
N GLN A 122 3.87 -12.72 23.88
CA GLN A 122 2.61 -13.46 23.89
C GLN A 122 2.80 -14.76 24.70
N PRO A 123 1.77 -15.27 25.38
CA PRO A 123 1.87 -16.50 26.16
C PRO A 123 2.09 -17.76 25.30
N ASP A 124 1.59 -17.75 24.05
CA ASP A 124 1.47 -18.93 23.18
C ASP A 124 2.45 -18.88 21.98
N LEU A 125 3.67 -18.40 22.21
CA LEU A 125 4.70 -18.37 21.17
C LEU A 125 5.21 -19.77 20.87
N LEU A 126 5.18 -20.16 19.59
CA LEU A 126 5.53 -21.50 19.12
C LEU A 126 6.96 -21.61 18.59
N LEU A 127 7.64 -20.47 18.32
CA LEU A 127 9.00 -20.50 17.78
C LEU A 127 10.00 -21.08 18.80
N PRO A 128 10.88 -22.00 18.38
CA PRO A 128 12.00 -22.45 19.21
C PRO A 128 12.88 -21.27 19.68
N PRO A 129 13.53 -21.36 20.85
CA PRO A 129 14.33 -20.26 21.40
C PRO A 129 15.35 -19.67 20.45
N GLU A 130 16.01 -20.50 19.66
CA GLU A 130 17.01 -20.07 18.66
C GLU A 130 16.38 -19.29 17.52
N ALA A 131 15.25 -19.76 16.98
CA ALA A 131 14.50 -19.04 15.93
C ALA A 131 13.91 -17.73 16.47
N ASN A 132 13.44 -17.73 17.72
CA ASN A 132 12.99 -16.52 18.39
C ASN A 132 14.13 -15.50 18.52
N LYS A 133 15.32 -15.92 18.90
CA LYS A 133 16.50 -15.05 18.99
C LYS A 133 16.81 -14.41 17.63
N VAL A 134 16.84 -15.20 16.56
CA VAL A 134 17.03 -14.68 15.19
C VAL A 134 15.95 -13.66 14.85
N GLY A 135 14.69 -13.93 15.19
CA GLY A 135 13.58 -13.01 14.99
C GLY A 135 13.77 -11.67 15.73
N VAL A 136 14.26 -11.70 16.97
CA VAL A 136 14.57 -10.49 17.77
C VAL A 136 15.72 -9.70 17.15
N ASP A 137 16.80 -10.38 16.79
CA ASP A 137 17.98 -9.73 16.18
C ASP A 137 17.58 -9.04 14.86
N GLN A 138 16.77 -9.70 14.04
CA GLN A 138 16.25 -9.12 12.80
C GLN A 138 15.23 -7.99 13.04
N TYR A 139 14.41 -8.05 14.09
CA TYR A 139 13.51 -6.96 14.48
C TYR A 139 14.29 -5.66 14.76
N LEU A 140 15.40 -5.76 15.47
CA LEU A 140 16.27 -4.61 15.75
C LEU A 140 16.99 -4.11 14.50
N GLU A 141 17.54 -5.01 13.69
CA GLU A 141 18.20 -4.66 12.43
C GLU A 141 17.22 -4.01 11.43
N ALA A 142 15.98 -4.46 11.39
CA ALA A 142 14.95 -3.91 10.53
C ALA A 142 14.67 -2.41 10.79
N LEU A 143 14.92 -1.90 12.01
CA LEU A 143 14.84 -0.47 12.31
C LEU A 143 15.87 0.32 11.48
N GLU A 144 17.10 -0.18 11.43
CA GLU A 144 18.18 0.44 10.67
C GLU A 144 17.96 0.31 9.16
N VAL A 145 17.59 -0.87 8.68
CA VAL A 145 17.30 -1.10 7.25
C VAL A 145 16.15 -0.20 6.78
N ARG A 146 15.13 -0.01 7.61
CA ARG A 146 14.02 0.89 7.34
C ARG A 146 14.50 2.36 7.28
N ARG A 147 15.40 2.77 8.17
CA ARG A 147 16.02 4.10 8.14
C ARG A 147 16.76 4.33 6.81
N ILE A 148 17.56 3.36 6.39
CA ILE A 148 18.27 3.41 5.10
C ILE A 148 17.29 3.54 3.92
N ALA A 149 16.19 2.78 3.93
CA ALA A 149 15.17 2.89 2.89
C ALA A 149 14.46 4.26 2.90
N HIS A 150 14.30 4.91 4.06
CA HIS A 150 13.82 6.30 4.15
C HIS A 150 14.81 7.30 3.52
N GLU A 151 16.10 7.10 3.71
CA GLU A 151 17.14 7.90 3.05
C GLU A 151 17.09 7.76 1.53
N MET A 152 16.84 6.53 1.02
CA MET A 152 16.62 6.31 -0.41
C MET A 152 15.44 7.12 -0.95
N VAL A 153 14.32 7.16 -0.20
CA VAL A 153 13.18 8.01 -0.56
C VAL A 153 13.58 9.48 -0.59
N ALA A 154 14.36 9.93 0.41
CA ALA A 154 14.74 11.34 0.55
C ALA A 154 15.68 11.84 -0.55
N LEU A 155 16.54 10.99 -1.11
CA LEU A 155 17.49 11.35 -2.16
C LEU A 155 16.81 11.99 -3.39
N PHE A 156 15.68 11.46 -3.83
CA PHE A 156 14.92 12.00 -4.97
C PHE A 156 13.58 12.58 -4.55
N GLY A 157 13.10 12.26 -3.37
CA GLY A 157 11.88 12.80 -2.80
C GLY A 157 12.07 14.06 -1.96
N GLY A 158 13.31 14.49 -1.70
CA GLY A 158 13.67 15.63 -0.88
C GLY A 158 13.57 15.36 0.63
N ARG A 159 12.65 14.50 1.06
CA ARG A 159 12.47 14.05 2.47
C ARG A 159 11.58 12.82 2.57
N MET A 160 11.59 12.19 3.74
CA MET A 160 10.64 11.17 4.15
C MET A 160 10.30 11.36 5.64
N PRO A 161 9.03 11.40 6.06
CA PRO A 161 7.80 11.32 5.27
C PRO A 161 7.46 12.64 4.53
N HIS A 162 6.41 12.58 3.68
CA HIS A 162 5.83 13.72 2.95
C HIS A 162 6.79 14.31 1.91
N VAL A 163 7.06 13.51 0.88
CA VAL A 163 7.96 13.86 -0.24
C VAL A 163 7.56 15.15 -0.95
N GLN A 164 8.54 15.89 -1.44
CA GLN A 164 8.35 17.04 -2.31
C GLN A 164 8.72 16.74 -3.76
N GLY A 165 9.43 15.62 -3.98
CA GLY A 165 9.95 15.23 -5.28
C GLY A 165 8.92 14.69 -6.25
N ILE A 166 7.68 14.33 -5.83
CA ILE A 166 6.59 13.90 -6.72
C ILE A 166 5.64 15.06 -6.94
N VAL A 167 5.50 15.48 -8.19
CA VAL A 167 4.61 16.56 -8.63
C VAL A 167 3.87 16.15 -9.89
N PRO A 168 2.72 16.77 -10.23
CA PRO A 168 2.12 16.60 -11.55
C PRO A 168 3.14 16.95 -12.65
N GLY A 169 3.24 16.12 -13.68
CA GLY A 169 4.23 16.29 -14.74
C GLY A 169 5.56 15.58 -14.52
N GLY A 170 5.80 14.98 -13.33
CA GLY A 170 7.02 14.20 -13.13
C GLY A 170 7.60 14.28 -11.73
N ALA A 171 8.90 14.54 -11.66
CA ALA A 171 9.65 14.70 -10.43
C ALA A 171 10.41 16.04 -10.43
N THR A 172 10.61 16.61 -9.23
CA THR A 172 11.34 17.89 -9.09
C THR A 172 12.86 17.73 -9.13
N GLU A 173 13.33 16.50 -8.87
CA GLU A 173 14.76 16.18 -8.82
C GLU A 173 15.22 15.54 -10.12
N MET A 174 16.31 16.02 -10.69
CA MET A 174 17.05 15.35 -11.76
C MET A 174 18.11 14.45 -11.11
N PRO A 175 18.05 13.12 -11.29
CA PRO A 175 18.99 12.20 -10.67
C PRO A 175 20.42 12.42 -11.22
N THR A 176 21.32 12.98 -10.40
CA THR A 176 22.74 13.07 -10.75
C THR A 176 23.40 11.69 -10.65
N LYS A 177 24.55 11.53 -11.28
CA LYS A 177 25.31 10.29 -11.19
C LYS A 177 25.69 9.95 -9.74
N GLU A 178 26.07 10.95 -8.95
CA GLU A 178 26.43 10.82 -7.54
C GLU A 178 25.24 10.35 -6.73
N ALA A 179 24.07 10.98 -6.88
CA ALA A 179 22.83 10.61 -6.19
C ALA A 179 22.38 9.18 -6.54
N LEU A 180 22.55 8.76 -7.79
CA LEU A 180 22.27 7.40 -8.23
C LEU A 180 23.23 6.37 -7.60
N LEU A 181 24.52 6.69 -7.49
CA LEU A 181 25.48 5.83 -6.79
C LEU A 181 25.17 5.72 -5.29
N GLU A 182 24.81 6.82 -4.65
CA GLU A 182 24.37 6.83 -3.26
C GLU A 182 23.10 6.02 -3.03
N TYR A 183 22.13 6.16 -3.93
CA TYR A 183 20.91 5.35 -3.88
C TYR A 183 21.23 3.87 -4.04
N ALA A 184 22.05 3.50 -5.03
CA ALA A 184 22.44 2.12 -5.29
C ALA A 184 23.17 1.47 -4.11
N ALA A 185 24.07 2.22 -3.44
CA ALA A 185 24.79 1.73 -2.26
C ALA A 185 23.84 1.42 -1.08
N ARG A 186 22.83 2.27 -0.84
CA ARG A 186 21.79 2.05 0.18
C ARG A 186 20.86 0.90 -0.23
N PHE A 187 20.45 0.88 -1.48
CA PHE A 187 19.59 -0.17 -2.03
C PHE A 187 20.20 -1.56 -1.87
N LYS A 188 21.50 -1.72 -2.10
CA LYS A 188 22.21 -2.99 -1.90
C LYS A 188 21.97 -3.55 -0.52
N LYS A 189 22.06 -2.75 0.54
CA LYS A 189 21.82 -3.16 1.93
C LYS A 189 20.37 -3.58 2.17
N VAL A 190 19.41 -2.79 1.66
CA VAL A 190 17.97 -3.10 1.79
C VAL A 190 17.62 -4.39 1.05
N ARG A 191 18.11 -4.56 -0.18
CA ARG A 191 17.89 -5.77 -0.97
C ARG A 191 18.50 -7.01 -0.31
N GLN A 192 19.72 -6.89 0.19
CA GLN A 192 20.38 -7.98 0.92
C GLN A 192 19.56 -8.43 2.13
N PHE A 193 19.07 -7.50 2.93
CA PHE A 193 18.19 -7.81 4.06
C PHE A 193 16.90 -8.53 3.63
N ILE A 194 16.28 -8.12 2.52
CA ILE A 194 15.08 -8.78 2.01
C ILE A 194 15.37 -10.22 1.60
N VAL A 195 16.43 -10.45 0.84
CA VAL A 195 16.78 -11.79 0.30
C VAL A 195 17.26 -12.74 1.39
N GLU A 196 18.14 -12.27 2.27
CA GLU A 196 18.84 -13.14 3.23
C GLU A 196 18.09 -13.30 4.55
N LYS A 197 17.18 -12.37 4.90
CA LYS A 197 16.54 -12.33 6.21
C LYS A 197 15.02 -12.26 6.14
N TYR A 198 14.46 -11.22 5.52
CA TYR A 198 13.02 -10.99 5.56
C TYR A 198 12.24 -12.12 4.88
N LEU A 199 12.63 -12.49 3.67
CA LEU A 199 11.92 -13.54 2.94
C LEU A 199 12.06 -14.91 3.63
N PRO A 200 13.28 -15.40 4.00
CA PRO A 200 13.42 -16.68 4.70
C PRO A 200 12.68 -16.74 6.04
N ILE A 201 12.75 -15.70 6.88
CA ILE A 201 12.09 -15.74 8.19
C ILE A 201 10.56 -15.81 8.06
N THR A 202 9.99 -15.18 7.02
CA THR A 202 8.55 -15.26 6.76
C THR A 202 8.12 -16.71 6.52
N TYR A 203 8.85 -17.46 5.74
CA TYR A 203 8.57 -18.88 5.51
C TYR A 203 8.85 -19.76 6.73
N ILE A 204 9.88 -19.46 7.50
CA ILE A 204 10.19 -20.17 8.75
C ILE A 204 9.04 -19.98 9.74
N VAL A 205 8.60 -18.74 9.98
CA VAL A 205 7.43 -18.46 10.83
C VAL A 205 6.20 -19.20 10.31
N GLY A 206 5.93 -19.13 9.00
CA GLY A 206 4.81 -19.85 8.39
C GLY A 206 4.89 -21.36 8.55
N SER A 207 6.10 -21.95 8.60
CA SER A 207 6.26 -23.39 8.80
C SER A 207 5.97 -23.84 10.23
N VAL A 208 6.08 -22.95 11.20
CA VAL A 208 5.77 -23.21 12.62
C VAL A 208 4.28 -22.93 12.88
N TYR A 209 3.72 -21.86 12.31
CA TYR A 209 2.31 -21.44 12.46
C TYR A 209 1.47 -21.86 11.24
N LYS A 210 1.51 -23.14 10.86
CA LYS A 210 0.86 -23.66 9.63
C LYS A 210 -0.65 -23.49 9.62
N ASP A 211 -1.31 -23.55 10.77
CA ASP A 211 -2.73 -23.36 10.95
C ASP A 211 -3.20 -21.96 10.49
N LEU A 212 -2.33 -20.97 10.50
CA LEU A 212 -2.63 -19.63 10.02
C LEU A 212 -2.74 -19.52 8.48
N PHE A 213 -2.42 -20.57 7.74
CA PHE A 213 -2.76 -20.67 6.32
C PHE A 213 -4.22 -21.11 6.08
N GLU A 214 -4.91 -21.56 7.12
CA GLU A 214 -6.30 -21.98 7.09
C GLU A 214 -7.24 -21.01 7.80
N GLN A 215 -6.71 -19.87 8.27
CA GLN A 215 -7.45 -18.87 9.01
C GLN A 215 -7.40 -17.50 8.32
N GLY A 216 -8.47 -16.71 8.55
CA GLY A 216 -8.54 -15.33 8.10
C GLY A 216 -8.89 -15.17 6.63
N GLN A 217 -9.46 -16.17 5.98
CA GLN A 217 -10.06 -16.05 4.66
C GLN A 217 -11.15 -14.99 4.71
N GLY A 218 -11.15 -14.16 3.70
CA GLY A 218 -12.10 -13.07 3.57
C GLY A 218 -13.07 -13.30 2.41
N VAL A 219 -13.35 -12.22 1.70
CA VAL A 219 -14.23 -12.22 0.52
C VAL A 219 -13.54 -12.87 -0.68
N HIS A 220 -14.32 -13.45 -1.58
CA HIS A 220 -13.83 -14.11 -2.81
C HIS A 220 -13.70 -13.12 -3.97
N GLY A 221 -13.03 -12.00 -3.75
CA GLY A 221 -12.72 -11.01 -4.76
C GLY A 221 -11.54 -10.16 -4.34
N CYS A 222 -10.74 -9.72 -5.29
CA CYS A 222 -9.61 -8.84 -5.01
C CYS A 222 -9.32 -7.88 -6.18
N SER A 223 -8.58 -6.82 -5.91
CA SER A 223 -8.20 -5.81 -6.90
C SER A 223 -6.75 -5.36 -6.81
N CYS A 224 -6.25 -4.91 -7.95
CA CYS A 224 -5.07 -4.08 -8.09
C CYS A 224 -5.40 -2.95 -9.06
N PHE A 225 -5.12 -1.69 -8.70
CA PHE A 225 -5.39 -0.54 -9.56
C PHE A 225 -4.21 -0.20 -10.48
N GLY A 226 -3.15 -1.01 -10.44
CA GLY A 226 -1.90 -0.80 -11.18
C GLY A 226 -0.91 0.07 -10.41
N VAL A 227 0.35 -0.36 -10.39
CA VAL A 227 1.43 0.40 -9.76
C VAL A 227 2.75 0.12 -10.45
N PHE A 228 3.65 1.10 -10.40
CA PHE A 228 4.94 1.11 -11.06
C PHE A 228 4.81 1.01 -12.58
N PRO A 229 4.45 2.11 -13.27
CA PRO A 229 4.38 2.12 -14.73
C PRO A 229 5.75 1.78 -15.33
N MET A 230 5.74 0.82 -16.25
CA MET A 230 6.94 0.31 -16.93
C MET A 230 7.16 0.97 -18.29
N THR A 231 6.13 1.61 -18.83
CA THR A 231 6.18 2.31 -20.13
C THR A 231 5.74 3.76 -19.96
N ASP A 232 6.21 4.64 -20.86
CA ASP A 232 5.96 6.08 -20.78
C ASP A 232 4.52 6.46 -21.08
N ASP A 233 3.76 5.56 -21.72
CA ASP A 233 2.32 5.73 -21.92
C ASP A 233 1.49 5.33 -20.68
N GLY A 234 2.14 4.84 -19.62
CA GLY A 234 1.50 4.44 -18.36
C GLY A 234 0.58 3.22 -18.45
N LYS A 235 0.53 2.50 -19.58
CA LYS A 235 -0.40 1.38 -19.78
C LYS A 235 0.10 0.07 -19.18
N THR A 236 1.40 -0.14 -19.15
CA THR A 236 2.02 -1.34 -18.59
C THR A 236 2.56 -1.04 -17.21
N HIS A 237 2.22 -1.88 -16.24
CA HIS A 237 2.67 -1.77 -14.85
C HIS A 237 3.40 -3.02 -14.40
N LEU A 238 4.34 -2.89 -13.47
CA LEU A 238 4.99 -4.04 -12.81
C LEU A 238 3.94 -4.94 -12.15
N LEU A 239 3.00 -4.34 -11.43
CA LEU A 239 1.82 -5.00 -10.88
C LEU A 239 0.60 -4.43 -11.62
N LYS A 240 0.09 -5.19 -12.59
CA LYS A 240 -0.94 -4.74 -13.53
C LYS A 240 -2.27 -4.41 -12.84
N ALA A 241 -3.01 -3.47 -13.42
CA ALA A 241 -4.39 -3.23 -13.02
C ALA A 241 -5.29 -4.40 -13.41
N GLY A 242 -6.28 -4.69 -12.57
CA GLY A 242 -7.26 -5.74 -12.79
C GLY A 242 -8.06 -6.05 -11.52
N ILE A 243 -9.13 -6.77 -11.74
CA ILE A 243 -10.03 -7.27 -10.70
C ILE A 243 -10.12 -8.79 -10.85
N PHE A 244 -10.09 -9.51 -9.75
CA PHE A 244 -10.49 -10.92 -9.72
C PHE A 244 -11.77 -11.01 -8.91
N LEU A 245 -12.85 -11.44 -9.54
CA LEU A 245 -14.18 -11.50 -8.93
C LEU A 245 -14.96 -12.71 -9.48
N ASN A 246 -15.60 -13.44 -8.58
CA ASN A 246 -16.39 -14.62 -8.93
C ASN A 246 -15.63 -15.63 -9.81
N GLY A 247 -14.34 -15.87 -9.49
CA GLY A 247 -13.50 -16.83 -10.20
C GLY A 247 -12.96 -16.35 -11.55
N ARG A 248 -13.10 -15.06 -11.90
CA ARG A 248 -12.70 -14.51 -13.20
C ARG A 248 -11.85 -13.26 -13.07
N ASP A 249 -10.89 -13.12 -13.98
CA ASP A 249 -10.17 -11.86 -14.19
C ASP A 249 -11.08 -10.90 -14.97
N VAL A 250 -11.23 -9.68 -14.45
CA VAL A 250 -12.07 -8.60 -15.01
C VAL A 250 -11.21 -7.35 -15.18
N GLU A 251 -11.46 -6.58 -16.22
CA GLU A 251 -10.80 -5.31 -16.44
C GLU A 251 -11.19 -4.29 -15.37
N PHE A 252 -10.22 -3.52 -14.91
CA PHE A 252 -10.41 -2.48 -13.92
C PHE A 252 -11.03 -1.21 -14.55
N ASP A 253 -12.15 -0.76 -13.97
CA ASP A 253 -12.77 0.52 -14.31
C ASP A 253 -12.99 1.35 -13.03
N PRO A 254 -12.31 2.50 -12.86
CA PRO A 254 -12.43 3.34 -11.67
C PRO A 254 -13.86 3.88 -11.44
N LYS A 255 -14.71 3.93 -12.46
CA LYS A 255 -16.09 4.39 -12.35
C LYS A 255 -16.99 3.40 -11.60
N LYS A 256 -16.57 2.14 -11.50
CA LYS A 256 -17.28 1.10 -10.75
C LYS A 256 -16.99 1.11 -9.25
N ILE A 257 -16.04 1.95 -8.82
CA ILE A 257 -15.75 2.14 -7.39
C ILE A 257 -16.81 3.06 -6.80
N THR A 258 -17.52 2.58 -5.78
CA THR A 258 -18.54 3.32 -5.03
C THR A 258 -18.26 3.29 -3.54
N GLU A 259 -18.89 4.15 -2.77
CA GLU A 259 -18.82 4.18 -1.31
C GLU A 259 -20.20 3.92 -0.68
N ASP A 260 -20.27 2.93 0.21
CA ASP A 260 -21.43 2.68 1.07
C ASP A 260 -21.26 3.47 2.37
N LEU A 261 -22.23 4.30 2.70
CA LEU A 261 -22.22 5.19 3.87
C LEU A 261 -23.20 4.74 4.96
N LYS A 262 -23.90 3.61 4.81
CA LYS A 262 -24.96 3.15 5.70
C LYS A 262 -24.62 3.30 7.20
N TYR A 263 -23.45 2.86 7.59
CA TYR A 263 -23.00 2.89 8.99
C TYR A 263 -21.90 3.95 9.26
N ALA A 264 -21.70 4.87 8.32
CA ALA A 264 -20.71 5.93 8.45
C ALA A 264 -21.37 7.26 8.79
N TRP A 265 -20.74 8.07 9.66
CA TRP A 265 -21.23 9.39 10.10
C TRP A 265 -21.15 10.43 8.99
N TYR A 266 -21.82 10.15 7.87
CA TYR A 266 -22.02 11.05 6.75
C TYR A 266 -23.45 10.99 6.24
N ASP A 267 -23.89 12.06 5.58
CA ASP A 267 -25.20 12.07 4.92
C ASP A 267 -25.30 10.98 3.86
N ASP A 268 -26.47 10.34 3.78
CA ASP A 268 -26.70 9.22 2.85
C ASP A 268 -26.92 9.64 1.39
N ALA A 269 -27.02 10.93 1.10
CA ALA A 269 -27.32 11.44 -0.25
C ALA A 269 -26.36 10.96 -1.35
N THR A 270 -25.16 10.51 -0.96
CA THR A 270 -24.15 10.04 -1.89
C THR A 270 -23.78 8.56 -1.70
N THR A 271 -24.54 7.81 -0.90
CA THR A 271 -24.40 6.35 -0.81
C THR A 271 -24.49 5.69 -2.18
N GLY A 272 -23.56 4.79 -2.47
CA GLY A 272 -23.50 4.07 -3.74
C GLY A 272 -23.01 4.90 -4.93
N LYS A 273 -22.62 6.15 -4.72
CA LYS A 273 -22.01 6.98 -5.78
C LYS A 273 -20.49 6.78 -5.81
N GLY A 274 -19.95 6.89 -7.01
CA GLY A 274 -18.51 6.94 -7.25
C GLY A 274 -17.92 8.31 -6.92
N ALA A 275 -16.58 8.42 -6.97
CA ALA A 275 -15.83 9.61 -6.60
C ALA A 275 -16.33 10.90 -7.30
N ALA A 276 -16.69 10.81 -8.56
CA ALA A 276 -17.20 11.96 -9.34
C ALA A 276 -18.55 12.52 -8.87
N GLY A 277 -19.37 11.72 -8.18
CA GLY A 277 -20.75 12.10 -7.80
C GLY A 277 -20.99 12.17 -6.29
N ALA A 278 -19.98 11.85 -5.49
CA ALA A 278 -20.15 11.77 -4.06
C ALA A 278 -19.62 13.03 -3.34
N GLU A 279 -20.20 13.38 -2.19
CA GLU A 279 -19.79 14.48 -1.33
C GLU A 279 -19.55 13.97 0.10
N THR A 280 -18.57 14.58 0.80
CA THR A 280 -18.25 14.24 2.17
C THR A 280 -18.86 15.27 3.11
N ASN A 281 -20.05 14.98 3.59
CA ASN A 281 -20.79 15.81 4.55
C ASN A 281 -20.95 15.05 5.87
N PRO A 282 -20.13 15.36 6.90
CA PRO A 282 -20.23 14.70 8.20
C PRO A 282 -21.58 14.93 8.86
N ASN A 283 -22.16 13.88 9.41
CA ASN A 283 -23.41 13.90 10.16
C ASN A 283 -23.27 13.01 11.41
N LEU A 284 -23.01 13.64 12.55
CA LEU A 284 -22.83 12.94 13.83
C LEU A 284 -24.15 12.46 14.44
N ASP A 285 -25.28 13.05 14.04
CA ASP A 285 -26.60 12.70 14.55
C ASP A 285 -27.23 11.52 13.78
N LYS A 286 -26.51 10.96 12.81
CA LYS A 286 -26.98 9.83 12.03
C LYS A 286 -27.15 8.60 12.92
N LYS A 287 -28.38 8.08 12.99
CA LYS A 287 -28.72 6.86 13.71
C LYS A 287 -28.00 5.65 13.10
N ASP A 288 -27.65 4.71 13.94
CA ASP A 288 -26.97 3.44 13.59
C ASP A 288 -25.57 3.58 12.96
N ALA A 289 -25.07 4.80 12.80
CA ALA A 289 -23.69 5.02 12.36
C ALA A 289 -22.71 4.84 13.55
N TYR A 290 -21.58 4.20 13.27
CA TYR A 290 -20.58 3.92 14.32
C TYR A 290 -19.14 4.20 13.87
N SER A 291 -18.93 4.74 12.66
CA SER A 291 -17.58 4.93 12.12
C SER A 291 -17.49 6.14 11.20
N PHE A 292 -16.31 6.80 11.13
CA PHE A 292 -15.98 7.73 10.05
C PHE A 292 -15.36 7.03 8.81
N VAL A 293 -15.21 5.71 8.86
CA VAL A 293 -14.71 4.95 7.70
C VAL A 293 -15.89 4.64 6.79
N LYS A 294 -15.80 5.13 5.56
CA LYS A 294 -16.71 4.75 4.48
C LYS A 294 -16.37 3.34 3.99
N ALA A 295 -17.36 2.61 3.51
CA ALA A 295 -17.17 1.25 3.02
C ALA A 295 -17.10 1.23 1.48
N PRO A 296 -15.91 1.16 0.87
CA PRO A 296 -15.78 1.10 -0.58
C PRO A 296 -16.30 -0.24 -1.12
N ARG A 297 -16.85 -0.17 -2.33
CA ARG A 297 -17.33 -1.32 -3.11
C ARG A 297 -16.81 -1.21 -4.54
N TYR A 298 -16.64 -2.35 -5.19
CA TYR A 298 -16.40 -2.43 -6.62
C TYR A 298 -17.56 -3.15 -7.28
N ASP A 299 -18.31 -2.46 -8.13
CA ASP A 299 -19.54 -2.99 -8.77
C ASP A 299 -20.54 -3.56 -7.73
N GLY A 300 -20.64 -2.91 -6.56
CA GLY A 300 -21.46 -3.33 -5.42
C GLY A 300 -20.82 -4.37 -4.49
N GLU A 301 -19.73 -5.00 -4.89
CA GLU A 301 -19.10 -6.11 -4.17
C GLU A 301 -18.00 -5.63 -3.22
N VAL A 302 -17.81 -6.38 -2.14
CA VAL A 302 -16.67 -6.24 -1.24
C VAL A 302 -15.49 -6.99 -1.83
N ILE A 303 -14.35 -6.30 -1.99
CA ILE A 303 -13.13 -6.89 -2.54
C ILE A 303 -11.93 -6.63 -1.64
N GLU A 304 -10.99 -7.58 -1.62
CA GLU A 304 -9.74 -7.44 -0.90
C GLU A 304 -8.70 -6.64 -1.73
N VAL A 305 -7.84 -5.89 -1.03
CA VAL A 305 -6.76 -5.09 -1.60
C VAL A 305 -5.46 -5.32 -0.83
N GLY A 306 -4.32 -5.03 -1.43
CA GLY A 306 -3.03 -5.15 -0.78
C GLY A 306 -2.09 -6.14 -1.47
N PRO A 307 -0.99 -6.56 -0.82
CA PRO A 307 0.02 -7.41 -1.46
C PRO A 307 -0.52 -8.73 -2.01
N ALA A 308 -1.36 -9.44 -1.25
CA ALA A 308 -1.99 -10.69 -1.72
C ALA A 308 -2.82 -10.46 -2.99
N ALA A 309 -3.63 -9.40 -2.98
CA ALA A 309 -4.47 -9.01 -4.12
C ALA A 309 -3.63 -8.64 -5.35
N ARG A 310 -2.61 -7.80 -5.18
CA ARG A 310 -1.73 -7.38 -6.29
C ARG A 310 -0.99 -8.56 -6.91
N MET A 311 -0.39 -9.40 -6.06
CA MET A 311 0.33 -10.60 -6.51
C MET A 311 -0.62 -11.56 -7.22
N TRP A 312 -1.84 -11.74 -6.70
CA TRP A 312 -2.87 -12.58 -7.32
C TRP A 312 -3.31 -12.05 -8.69
N VAL A 313 -3.69 -10.78 -8.78
CA VAL A 313 -4.12 -10.15 -10.04
C VAL A 313 -3.02 -10.20 -11.10
N ALA A 314 -1.78 -9.94 -10.69
CA ALA A 314 -0.63 -10.04 -11.58
C ALA A 314 -0.26 -11.48 -11.95
N ASN A 315 -0.79 -12.48 -11.23
CA ASN A 315 -0.27 -13.85 -11.23
C ASN A 315 1.26 -13.86 -11.11
N ALA A 316 1.75 -13.12 -10.11
CA ALA A 316 3.17 -12.85 -9.97
C ALA A 316 3.99 -14.12 -9.72
N PRO A 317 5.19 -14.23 -10.30
CA PRO A 317 6.09 -15.32 -10.01
C PRO A 317 6.55 -15.28 -8.55
N LEU A 318 6.74 -16.44 -7.96
CA LEU A 318 7.45 -16.59 -6.69
C LEU A 318 8.96 -16.51 -6.94
N SER A 319 9.69 -16.01 -5.96
CA SER A 319 11.14 -15.97 -6.00
C SER A 319 11.75 -17.37 -5.91
N GLU A 320 12.99 -17.52 -6.37
CA GLU A 320 13.74 -18.79 -6.23
C GLU A 320 13.84 -19.22 -4.75
N VAL A 321 14.03 -18.26 -3.86
CA VAL A 321 14.03 -18.50 -2.40
C VAL A 321 12.67 -19.03 -1.96
N GLY A 322 11.58 -18.38 -2.38
CA GLY A 322 10.22 -18.80 -2.05
C GLY A 322 9.89 -20.19 -2.57
N VAL A 323 10.19 -20.49 -3.83
CA VAL A 323 10.00 -21.82 -4.44
C VAL A 323 10.76 -22.89 -3.64
N LYS A 324 12.03 -22.63 -3.30
CA LYS A 324 12.83 -23.54 -2.49
C LYS A 324 12.22 -23.76 -1.09
N MET A 325 11.87 -22.67 -0.40
CA MET A 325 11.30 -22.72 0.95
C MET A 325 9.95 -23.43 0.98
N LEU A 326 9.09 -23.22 -0.01
CA LEU A 326 7.81 -23.94 -0.14
C LEU A 326 8.01 -25.44 -0.29
N LYS A 327 8.96 -25.86 -1.13
CA LYS A 327 9.28 -27.27 -1.31
C LYS A 327 9.85 -27.90 -0.04
N GLU A 328 10.84 -27.24 0.60
CA GLU A 328 11.56 -27.78 1.76
C GLU A 328 10.72 -27.78 3.04
N LYS A 329 9.93 -26.74 3.28
CA LYS A 329 9.20 -26.55 4.55
C LYS A 329 7.75 -27.04 4.51
N PHE A 330 7.14 -27.05 3.30
CA PHE A 330 5.72 -27.36 3.15
C PHE A 330 5.43 -28.53 2.19
N GLY A 331 6.44 -28.97 1.41
CA GLY A 331 6.25 -29.99 0.39
C GLY A 331 5.39 -29.51 -0.81
N ILE A 332 5.32 -28.18 -1.01
CA ILE A 332 4.51 -27.55 -2.04
C ILE A 332 5.42 -27.18 -3.24
N GLU A 333 5.00 -27.59 -4.43
CA GLU A 333 5.60 -27.16 -5.69
C GLU A 333 4.73 -26.06 -6.30
N ALA A 334 5.22 -24.82 -6.26
CA ALA A 334 4.53 -23.66 -6.82
C ALA A 334 5.57 -22.75 -7.50
N ARG A 335 5.19 -22.11 -8.59
CA ARG A 335 6.01 -21.16 -9.33
C ARG A 335 5.42 -19.76 -9.33
N THR A 336 4.11 -19.64 -9.22
CA THR A 336 3.38 -18.39 -9.14
C THR A 336 2.56 -18.34 -7.87
N ILE A 337 2.11 -17.16 -7.50
CA ILE A 337 1.27 -16.98 -6.30
C ILE A 337 -0.05 -17.75 -6.43
N ARG A 338 -0.63 -17.86 -7.64
CA ARG A 338 -1.90 -18.57 -7.85
C ARG A 338 -1.77 -20.07 -7.68
N ASP A 339 -0.59 -20.66 -7.87
CA ASP A 339 -0.34 -22.07 -7.66
C ASP A 339 -0.55 -22.50 -6.19
N LEU A 340 -0.49 -21.56 -5.25
CA LEU A 340 -0.77 -21.82 -3.82
C LEU A 340 -2.27 -21.99 -3.53
N GLY A 341 -3.14 -21.57 -4.45
CA GLY A 341 -4.59 -21.56 -4.28
C GLY A 341 -5.11 -20.35 -3.49
N TRP A 342 -6.38 -19.99 -3.76
CA TRP A 342 -7.03 -18.80 -3.19
C TRP A 342 -6.97 -18.77 -1.67
N ASP A 343 -7.45 -19.83 -1.01
CA ASP A 343 -7.62 -19.86 0.44
C ASP A 343 -6.30 -19.68 1.19
N LYS A 344 -5.21 -20.26 0.68
CA LYS A 344 -3.89 -20.10 1.29
C LYS A 344 -3.31 -18.70 1.09
N VAL A 345 -3.48 -18.12 -0.10
CA VAL A 345 -2.97 -16.76 -0.39
C VAL A 345 -3.71 -15.70 0.41
N PHE A 346 -5.04 -15.84 0.56
CA PHE A 346 -5.87 -14.90 1.30
C PHE A 346 -6.09 -15.28 2.76
N SER A 347 -5.22 -16.10 3.32
CA SER A 347 -5.11 -16.40 4.74
C SER A 347 -4.25 -15.39 5.49
N ILE A 348 -4.19 -15.49 6.82
CA ILE A 348 -3.30 -14.67 7.65
C ILE A 348 -1.85 -14.80 7.18
N MET A 349 -1.33 -16.02 7.10
CA MET A 349 0.08 -16.28 6.75
C MET A 349 0.34 -16.05 5.26
N GLY A 350 -0.61 -16.39 4.40
CA GLY A 350 -0.50 -16.14 2.96
C GLY A 350 -0.32 -14.67 2.61
N ARG A 351 -0.98 -13.76 3.34
CA ARG A 351 -0.76 -12.30 3.19
C ARG A 351 0.65 -11.88 3.58
N HIS A 352 1.28 -12.54 4.56
CA HIS A 352 2.69 -12.26 4.92
C HIS A 352 3.63 -12.77 3.84
N VAL A 353 3.41 -13.98 3.32
CA VAL A 353 4.19 -14.55 2.22
C VAL A 353 4.09 -13.66 0.98
N ALA A 354 2.87 -13.30 0.56
CA ALA A 354 2.66 -12.42 -0.60
C ALA A 354 3.37 -11.07 -0.45
N ARG A 355 3.38 -10.48 0.75
CA ARG A 355 4.07 -9.22 1.02
C ARG A 355 5.60 -9.36 0.95
N ALA A 356 6.16 -10.45 1.43
CA ALA A 356 7.60 -10.70 1.38
C ALA A 356 8.06 -10.98 -0.06
N GLU A 357 7.30 -11.76 -0.83
CA GLU A 357 7.55 -12.00 -2.26
C GLU A 357 7.43 -10.70 -3.07
N GLU A 358 6.41 -9.89 -2.80
CA GLU A 358 6.25 -8.58 -3.44
C GLU A 358 7.44 -7.65 -3.13
N ALA A 359 7.97 -7.67 -1.91
CA ALA A 359 9.13 -6.88 -1.56
C ALA A 359 10.35 -7.24 -2.43
N LEU A 360 10.59 -8.52 -2.68
CA LEU A 360 11.67 -8.93 -3.58
C LEU A 360 11.38 -8.62 -5.05
N LEU A 361 10.14 -8.81 -5.51
CA LEU A 361 9.72 -8.43 -6.86
C LEU A 361 10.00 -6.94 -7.12
N ILE A 362 9.62 -6.07 -6.18
CA ILE A 362 9.88 -4.62 -6.28
C ILE A 362 11.38 -4.33 -6.20
N ALA A 363 12.14 -5.01 -5.34
CA ALA A 363 13.58 -4.82 -5.28
C ALA A 363 14.26 -5.18 -6.61
N ASN A 364 13.84 -6.24 -7.28
CA ASN A 364 14.35 -6.59 -8.61
C ASN A 364 14.00 -5.53 -9.65
N ALA A 365 12.80 -4.93 -9.57
CA ALA A 365 12.42 -3.84 -10.46
C ALA A 365 13.24 -2.56 -10.20
N VAL A 366 13.52 -2.22 -8.94
CA VAL A 366 14.41 -1.10 -8.57
C VAL A 366 15.78 -1.25 -9.20
N GLU A 367 16.34 -2.46 -9.21
CA GLU A 367 17.61 -2.74 -9.89
C GLU A 367 17.53 -2.47 -11.40
N GLY A 368 16.40 -2.80 -12.03
CA GLY A 368 16.13 -2.49 -13.43
C GLY A 368 16.05 -0.98 -13.69
N TRP A 369 15.30 -0.25 -12.86
CA TRP A 369 15.14 1.20 -12.98
C TRP A 369 16.45 1.96 -12.77
N LEU A 370 17.35 1.50 -11.89
CA LEU A 370 18.67 2.08 -11.71
C LEU A 370 19.57 1.92 -12.97
N LYS A 371 19.31 0.92 -13.81
CA LYS A 371 20.01 0.73 -15.10
C LYS A 371 19.37 1.54 -16.24
N GLU A 372 18.06 1.84 -16.12
CA GLU A 372 17.27 2.54 -17.13
C GLU A 372 17.35 4.06 -16.99
N VAL A 373 17.42 4.59 -15.75
CA VAL A 373 17.45 6.03 -15.48
C VAL A 373 18.68 6.68 -16.10
N LYS A 374 18.45 7.82 -16.77
CA LYS A 374 19.53 8.61 -17.37
C LYS A 374 19.98 9.69 -16.40
N PRO A 375 21.26 9.73 -16.00
CA PRO A 375 21.77 10.83 -15.20
C PRO A 375 21.51 12.17 -15.89
N ASP A 376 21.13 13.18 -15.13
CA ASP A 376 20.85 14.55 -15.58
C ASP A 376 19.75 14.67 -16.66
N GLY A 377 18.98 13.61 -16.89
CA GLY A 377 17.85 13.63 -17.81
C GLY A 377 16.63 14.34 -17.25
N GLU A 378 15.87 14.99 -18.14
CA GLU A 378 14.64 15.71 -17.73
C GLU A 378 13.62 14.81 -17.04
N THR A 379 13.14 15.27 -15.90
CA THR A 379 12.20 14.54 -15.04
C THR A 379 10.82 15.21 -14.96
N PHE A 380 10.68 16.39 -15.52
CA PHE A 380 9.47 17.20 -15.38
C PHE A 380 8.97 17.73 -16.72
N THR A 381 7.66 17.67 -16.94
CA THR A 381 6.96 18.29 -18.05
C THR A 381 6.16 19.49 -17.56
N PRO A 382 6.46 20.72 -18.02
CA PRO A 382 5.66 21.90 -17.72
C PRO A 382 4.20 21.74 -18.21
N PHE A 383 3.27 22.31 -17.46
CA PHE A 383 1.86 22.27 -17.78
C PHE A 383 1.12 23.52 -17.34
N GLU A 384 -0.04 23.75 -17.92
CA GLU A 384 -0.98 24.77 -17.51
C GLU A 384 -2.23 24.13 -16.90
N ILE A 385 -2.81 24.82 -15.91
CA ILE A 385 -4.07 24.37 -15.29
C ILE A 385 -5.24 24.81 -16.18
N PRO A 386 -6.04 23.90 -16.73
CA PRO A 386 -7.18 24.25 -17.55
C PRO A 386 -8.27 24.92 -16.70
N GLN A 387 -9.13 25.73 -17.34
CA GLN A 387 -10.25 26.39 -16.67
C GLN A 387 -11.23 25.36 -16.06
N SER A 388 -11.44 24.26 -16.73
CA SER A 388 -12.30 23.17 -16.25
C SER A 388 -11.72 21.83 -16.67
N ALA A 389 -11.58 20.92 -15.72
CA ALA A 389 -11.09 19.57 -15.97
C ALA A 389 -11.50 18.62 -14.84
N GLU A 390 -11.50 17.34 -15.15
CA GLU A 390 -11.65 16.29 -14.15
C GLU A 390 -10.82 15.06 -14.50
N GLY A 391 -10.36 14.32 -13.48
CA GLY A 391 -9.54 13.14 -13.71
C GLY A 391 -9.44 12.24 -12.50
N TYR A 392 -9.07 11.00 -12.78
CA TYR A 392 -8.79 9.96 -11.77
C TYR A 392 -7.30 9.67 -11.72
N GLY A 393 -6.76 9.55 -10.51
CA GLY A 393 -5.44 9.03 -10.22
C GLY A 393 -5.55 7.71 -9.48
N CYS A 394 -5.42 6.62 -10.22
CA CYS A 394 -5.49 5.26 -9.68
C CYS A 394 -4.08 4.70 -9.48
N THR A 395 -3.80 4.16 -8.31
CA THR A 395 -2.53 3.52 -7.98
C THR A 395 -2.71 2.60 -6.78
N GLU A 396 -1.60 2.03 -6.33
CA GLU A 396 -1.55 1.23 -5.13
C GLU A 396 -0.71 1.91 -4.05
N ALA A 397 -1.12 1.74 -2.81
CA ALA A 397 -0.26 1.95 -1.65
C ALA A 397 0.26 0.60 -1.16
N PRO A 398 1.34 0.52 -0.39
CA PRO A 398 1.90 -0.76 0.08
C PRO A 398 0.88 -1.70 0.73
N ARG A 399 -0.20 -1.16 1.30
CA ARG A 399 -1.21 -1.92 2.04
C ARG A 399 -2.59 -1.97 1.37
N GLY A 400 -2.76 -1.36 0.21
CA GLY A 400 -4.04 -1.42 -0.51
C GLY A 400 -4.19 -0.43 -1.63
N SER A 401 -5.25 -0.59 -2.39
CA SER A 401 -5.57 0.22 -3.56
C SER A 401 -5.92 1.66 -3.17
N LEU A 402 -5.60 2.60 -4.04
CA LEU A 402 -5.78 4.02 -3.81
C LEU A 402 -6.27 4.71 -5.08
N VAL A 403 -7.35 5.46 -4.96
CA VAL A 403 -7.82 6.34 -6.02
C VAL A 403 -8.03 7.75 -5.47
N HIS A 404 -7.59 8.74 -6.23
CA HIS A 404 -7.95 10.13 -6.07
C HIS A 404 -8.73 10.60 -7.29
N TYR A 405 -9.71 11.45 -7.09
CA TYR A 405 -10.44 12.13 -8.14
C TYR A 405 -10.33 13.64 -7.92
N ILE A 406 -10.07 14.36 -8.99
CA ILE A 406 -10.03 15.82 -8.96
C ILE A 406 -11.01 16.39 -9.98
N ARG A 407 -11.70 17.47 -9.59
CA ARG A 407 -12.46 18.32 -10.50
C ARG A 407 -12.05 19.76 -10.27
N VAL A 408 -11.62 20.41 -11.34
CA VAL A 408 -11.24 21.82 -11.38
C VAL A 408 -12.31 22.59 -12.12
N LYS A 409 -12.69 23.76 -11.62
CA LYS A 409 -13.55 24.73 -12.28
C LYS A 409 -13.06 26.15 -11.97
N ASP A 410 -12.98 26.98 -12.97
CA ASP A 410 -12.43 28.35 -12.87
C ASP A 410 -10.99 28.35 -12.30
N HIS A 411 -10.15 27.41 -12.74
CA HIS A 411 -8.77 27.18 -12.31
C HIS A 411 -8.60 26.75 -10.85
N VAL A 412 -9.67 26.49 -10.10
CA VAL A 412 -9.64 26.02 -8.72
C VAL A 412 -10.43 24.74 -8.51
N PRO A 413 -10.04 23.87 -7.59
CA PRO A 413 -10.81 22.67 -7.22
C PRO A 413 -12.16 23.07 -6.64
N ARG A 414 -13.24 22.65 -7.27
CA ARG A 414 -14.61 22.84 -6.76
C ARG A 414 -15.23 21.58 -6.22
N SER A 415 -14.64 20.44 -6.50
CA SER A 415 -15.05 19.17 -5.91
C SER A 415 -13.84 18.46 -5.32
N GLU A 416 -14.18 17.60 -4.41
CA GLU A 416 -13.27 16.89 -3.53
C GLU A 416 -12.26 16.04 -4.29
N GLU A 417 -11.00 16.15 -3.93
CA GLU A 417 -10.06 15.07 -4.13
C GLU A 417 -10.45 13.94 -3.17
N ARG A 418 -10.82 12.80 -3.71
CA ARG A 418 -11.34 11.69 -2.92
C ARG A 418 -10.37 10.53 -2.86
N ARG A 419 -10.30 10.00 -1.67
CA ARG A 419 -9.70 8.72 -1.38
C ARG A 419 -10.77 7.65 -1.35
N VAL A 420 -10.70 6.71 -2.29
CA VAL A 420 -11.45 5.45 -2.23
C VAL A 420 -10.47 4.33 -1.93
N GLY A 421 -10.75 3.57 -0.88
CA GLY A 421 -10.16 2.27 -0.68
C GLY A 421 -8.73 2.22 -0.14
N LYS A 422 -8.40 3.00 0.88
CA LYS A 422 -7.35 2.58 1.79
C LYS A 422 -7.93 2.17 3.12
N GLU A 423 -8.52 1.03 3.17
CA GLU A 423 -8.56 0.29 4.39
C GLU A 423 -7.18 -0.35 4.60
N CYS A 424 -6.44 0.15 5.59
CA CYS A 424 -5.34 -0.60 6.13
C CYS A 424 -5.95 -1.80 6.87
N ARG A 425 -6.36 -2.82 6.15
CA ARG A 425 -6.61 -4.12 6.73
C ARG A 425 -5.27 -4.85 6.72
N SER A 426 -4.66 -4.95 7.87
CA SER A 426 -3.62 -5.92 8.17
C SER A 426 -4.28 -7.19 8.62
#